data_316af319042589aaa3060d4825f0ff4c
#
_entry.id   316af319042589aaa3060d4825f0ff4c
#
_cell.length_a   1.000
_cell.length_b   1.000
_cell.length_c   1.000
_cell.angle_alpha   90.00
_cell.angle_beta   90.00
_cell.angle_gamma   90.00
#
_symmetry.space_group_name_H-M   'P 1'
#
loop_
_entity.id
_entity.type
_entity.pdbx_description
1 polymer ?
#
loop_
_entity_poly.entity_id
_entity_poly.type
_entity_poly.pdbx_seq_one_letter_code
_entity_poly.pdbx_strand_id
1 'polypeptide(L)'
;MNRRLRGLEAYLAGLLAPISERVEDIRYRHHPVDDVFNDFWLELSYRVPEFALPVEDGFEFKSPMMQVVPNNLYLFRAAQTDWEEERKTDVSLYYTQLVDGTETIRLPKGYEVVETPASAEIDETYASFTGWSEASGKELVIRQRAEVKRRQIPPKEFPGFYKAMQEVDTWADQVFRATKGGAS
;
A
#
# COMPACT_ATOMS: atom_id res chain seq x y z
N MET A 1 -7.14 26.13 -20.22
CA MET A 1 -6.79 24.94 -19.46
C MET A 1 -7.29 25.07 -18.03
N ASN A 2 -8.15 24.20 -17.61
CA ASN A 2 -9.09 24.41 -16.50
C ASN A 2 -8.40 24.27 -15.13
N ARG A 3 -8.60 25.21 -14.21
CA ARG A 3 -8.00 25.25 -12.85
C ARG A 3 -8.30 23.97 -12.03
N ARG A 4 -9.44 23.32 -12.32
CA ARG A 4 -9.85 22.04 -11.68
C ARG A 4 -8.98 20.85 -12.12
N LEU A 5 -8.53 20.81 -13.38
CA LEU A 5 -7.67 19.73 -13.88
C LEU A 5 -6.27 19.77 -13.25
N ARG A 6 -5.70 20.96 -13.03
CA ARG A 6 -4.42 21.09 -12.31
C ARG A 6 -4.48 20.62 -10.86
N GLY A 7 -5.63 20.78 -10.20
CA GLY A 7 -5.84 20.26 -8.85
C GLY A 7 -5.84 18.72 -8.81
N LEU A 8 -6.47 18.08 -9.80
CA LEU A 8 -6.52 16.62 -9.87
C LEU A 8 -5.15 16.01 -10.20
N GLU A 9 -4.42 16.58 -11.17
CA GLU A 9 -3.06 16.15 -11.50
C GLU A 9 -2.11 16.24 -10.28
N ALA A 10 -2.18 17.35 -9.54
CA ALA A 10 -1.40 17.53 -8.32
C ALA A 10 -1.80 16.53 -7.21
N TYR A 11 -3.09 16.22 -7.08
CA TYR A 11 -3.59 15.21 -6.17
C TYR A 11 -3.08 13.81 -6.54
N LEU A 12 -3.16 13.44 -7.82
CA LEU A 12 -2.68 12.14 -8.31
C LEU A 12 -1.16 12.00 -8.15
N ALA A 13 -0.40 13.06 -8.41
CA ALA A 13 1.04 13.06 -8.15
C ALA A 13 1.33 12.86 -6.65
N GLY A 14 0.58 13.51 -5.77
CA GLY A 14 0.68 13.30 -4.32
C GLY A 14 0.31 11.89 -3.88
N LEU A 15 -0.69 11.27 -4.50
CA LEU A 15 -1.09 9.89 -4.26
C LEU A 15 0.02 8.89 -4.62
N LEU A 16 0.77 9.17 -5.69
CA LEU A 16 1.84 8.32 -6.20
C LEU A 16 3.23 8.65 -5.62
N ALA A 17 3.38 9.77 -4.92
CA ALA A 17 4.64 10.20 -4.31
C ALA A 17 5.31 9.14 -3.40
N PRO A 18 4.57 8.30 -2.63
CA PRO A 18 5.17 7.21 -1.88
C PRO A 18 5.89 6.16 -2.73
N ILE A 19 5.51 6.02 -4.01
CA ILE A 19 6.13 5.06 -4.92
C ILE A 19 7.46 5.62 -5.45
N SER A 20 7.47 6.89 -5.86
CA SER A 20 8.65 7.56 -6.40
C SER A 20 8.42 9.07 -6.51
N GLU A 21 9.49 9.84 -6.31
CA GLU A 21 9.50 11.28 -6.63
C GLU A 21 9.44 11.54 -8.15
N ARG A 22 9.77 10.53 -8.96
CA ARG A 22 9.77 10.61 -10.42
C ARG A 22 8.68 9.71 -11.00
N VAL A 23 7.46 10.23 -11.03
CA VAL A 23 6.34 9.57 -11.73
C VAL A 23 6.05 10.34 -13.01
N GLU A 24 6.06 9.64 -14.13
CA GLU A 24 5.90 10.20 -15.48
C GLU A 24 4.66 9.63 -16.17
N ASP A 25 4.19 10.30 -17.21
CA ASP A 25 3.12 9.85 -18.12
C ASP A 25 1.81 9.47 -17.39
N ILE A 26 1.45 10.20 -16.33
CA ILE A 26 0.23 9.92 -15.57
C ILE A 26 -0.99 10.10 -16.47
N ARG A 27 -1.76 9.05 -16.67
CA ARG A 27 -3.05 9.05 -17.33
C ARG A 27 -4.10 8.51 -16.38
N TYR A 28 -5.32 9.01 -16.46
CA TYR A 28 -6.38 8.57 -15.58
C TYR A 28 -7.73 8.51 -16.28
N ARG A 29 -8.59 7.63 -15.80
CA ARG A 29 -10.02 7.57 -16.05
C ARG A 29 -10.74 7.42 -14.73
N HIS A 30 -11.92 7.94 -14.60
CA HIS A 30 -12.70 7.83 -13.38
C HIS A 30 -14.20 7.69 -13.69
N HIS A 31 -14.92 7.17 -12.70
CA HIS A 31 -16.37 7.17 -12.71
C HIS A 31 -16.91 8.62 -12.75
N PRO A 32 -18.03 8.90 -13.45
CA PRO A 32 -18.65 10.23 -13.40
C PRO A 32 -18.90 10.67 -11.96
N VAL A 33 -18.43 11.86 -11.59
CA VAL A 33 -18.48 12.36 -10.20
C VAL A 33 -19.89 12.78 -9.75
N ASP A 34 -20.82 12.90 -10.67
CA ASP A 34 -22.24 13.19 -10.46
C ASP A 34 -23.10 11.93 -10.32
N ASP A 35 -22.57 10.75 -10.63
CA ASP A 35 -23.23 9.49 -10.38
C ASP A 35 -22.99 9.02 -8.93
N VAL A 36 -23.90 9.34 -8.04
CA VAL A 36 -23.84 9.00 -6.61
C VAL A 36 -24.45 7.64 -6.27
N PHE A 37 -24.96 6.91 -7.25
CA PHE A 37 -25.65 5.64 -7.05
C PHE A 37 -24.77 4.42 -7.28
N ASN A 38 -23.65 4.60 -7.95
CA ASN A 38 -22.68 3.54 -8.24
C ASN A 38 -21.36 3.80 -7.52
N ASP A 39 -20.57 2.75 -7.31
CA ASP A 39 -19.27 2.84 -6.68
C ASP A 39 -18.33 3.71 -7.52
N PHE A 40 -17.64 4.63 -6.86
CA PHE A 40 -16.63 5.43 -7.51
C PHE A 40 -15.39 4.57 -7.81
N TRP A 41 -14.90 4.66 -9.03
CA TRP A 41 -13.64 4.03 -9.43
C TRP A 41 -12.70 5.05 -10.08
N LEU A 42 -11.41 4.83 -9.89
CA LEU A 42 -10.33 5.58 -10.51
C LEU A 42 -9.32 4.60 -11.10
N GLU A 43 -9.06 4.72 -12.38
CA GLU A 43 -8.02 3.98 -13.08
C GLU A 43 -6.84 4.90 -13.36
N LEU A 44 -5.64 4.47 -12.97
CA LEU A 44 -4.40 5.19 -13.18
C LEU A 44 -3.45 4.35 -14.05
N SER A 45 -2.79 5.03 -14.98
CA SER A 45 -1.65 4.50 -15.72
C SER A 45 -0.51 5.50 -15.63
N TYR A 46 0.67 5.05 -15.26
CA TYR A 46 1.83 5.89 -15.05
C TYR A 46 3.12 5.11 -15.32
N ARG A 47 4.22 5.83 -15.40
CA ARG A 47 5.57 5.29 -15.55
C ARG A 47 6.45 5.75 -14.38
N VAL A 48 7.23 4.83 -13.84
CA VAL A 48 8.25 5.13 -12.83
C VAL A 48 9.61 4.72 -13.39
N PRO A 49 10.45 5.67 -13.83
CA PRO A 49 11.81 5.37 -14.23
C PRO A 49 12.64 4.85 -13.05
N GLU A 50 13.52 3.91 -13.31
CA GLU A 50 14.47 3.39 -12.31
C GLU A 50 13.78 2.86 -11.03
N PHE A 51 12.58 2.28 -11.20
CA PHE A 51 11.75 1.79 -10.09
C PHE A 51 12.44 0.67 -9.30
N ALA A 52 13.10 -0.25 -10.00
CA ALA A 52 13.80 -1.37 -9.38
C ALA A 52 15.29 -1.05 -9.20
N LEU A 53 15.85 -1.47 -8.08
CA LEU A 53 17.27 -1.30 -7.74
C LEU A 53 18.08 -2.47 -8.29
N PRO A 54 19.07 -2.24 -9.16
CA PRO A 54 19.95 -3.30 -9.66
C PRO A 54 20.76 -3.93 -8.51
N VAL A 55 20.86 -5.26 -8.51
CA VAL A 55 21.74 -6.06 -7.65
C VAL A 55 22.60 -6.99 -8.54
N GLU A 56 23.56 -7.70 -7.96
CA GLU A 56 24.59 -8.45 -8.71
C GLU A 56 23.99 -9.40 -9.78
N ASP A 57 22.92 -10.11 -9.45
CA ASP A 57 22.30 -11.14 -10.29
C ASP A 57 20.88 -10.82 -10.74
N GLY A 58 20.40 -9.59 -10.46
CA GLY A 58 19.01 -9.23 -10.77
C GLY A 58 18.63 -7.82 -10.35
N PHE A 59 17.50 -7.70 -9.65
CA PHE A 59 17.04 -6.44 -9.09
C PHE A 59 16.10 -6.65 -7.90
N GLU A 60 16.01 -5.62 -7.06
CA GLU A 60 15.11 -5.53 -5.94
C GLU A 60 14.07 -4.42 -6.16
N PHE A 61 12.86 -4.63 -5.65
CA PHE A 61 11.78 -3.63 -5.74
C PHE A 61 10.80 -3.77 -4.59
N LYS A 62 10.08 -2.68 -4.30
CA LYS A 62 8.93 -2.67 -3.40
C LYS A 62 7.64 -2.64 -4.22
N SER A 63 6.57 -3.22 -3.69
CA SER A 63 5.25 -3.17 -4.33
C SER A 63 4.70 -1.74 -4.29
N PRO A 64 4.27 -1.15 -5.42
CA PRO A 64 3.55 0.12 -5.44
C PRO A 64 2.32 0.13 -4.54
N MET A 65 1.51 -0.92 -4.57
CA MET A 65 0.32 -1.02 -3.74
C MET A 65 0.66 -1.03 -2.25
N MET A 66 1.69 -1.80 -1.83
CA MET A 66 2.13 -1.85 -0.44
C MET A 66 2.62 -0.50 0.09
N GLN A 67 3.14 0.36 -0.77
CA GLN A 67 3.59 1.71 -0.40
C GLN A 67 2.44 2.72 -0.37
N VAL A 68 1.50 2.65 -1.30
CA VAL A 68 0.39 3.62 -1.42
C VAL A 68 -0.65 3.41 -0.32
N VAL A 69 -0.97 2.16 0.02
CA VAL A 69 -2.05 1.85 0.98
C VAL A 69 -1.77 2.42 2.36
N PRO A 70 -0.60 2.22 3.00
CA PRO A 70 -0.31 2.80 4.29
C PRO A 70 -0.42 4.32 4.31
N ASN A 71 0.12 4.97 3.29
CA ASN A 71 0.14 6.44 3.21
C ASN A 71 -1.25 7.06 3.00
N ASN A 72 -2.23 6.30 2.51
CA ASN A 72 -3.61 6.74 2.35
C ASN A 72 -4.51 6.36 3.53
N LEU A 73 -4.06 5.46 4.38
CA LEU A 73 -4.68 5.22 5.68
C LEU A 73 -4.22 6.35 6.62
N TYR A 74 -5.01 7.41 6.81
CA TYR A 74 -4.73 8.54 7.73
C TYR A 74 -4.32 8.12 9.14
N LEU A 75 -4.37 6.85 9.44
CA LEU A 75 -4.02 6.19 10.69
C LEU A 75 -2.52 6.08 10.94
N PHE A 76 -1.71 6.02 9.88
CA PHE A 76 -0.26 5.87 10.03
C PHE A 76 0.42 7.10 10.63
N ARG A 77 -0.10 8.28 10.36
CA ARG A 77 0.41 9.51 11.01
C ARG A 77 0.14 9.53 12.51
N ALA A 78 -0.89 8.83 12.97
CA ALA A 78 -1.15 8.67 14.38
C ALA A 78 -0.22 7.62 15.02
N ALA A 79 0.20 6.60 14.29
CA ALA A 79 1.14 5.58 14.75
C ALA A 79 2.60 6.08 14.83
N GLN A 80 2.96 7.15 14.13
CA GLN A 80 4.29 7.78 14.19
C GLN A 80 4.55 8.65 15.42
N THR A 81 3.59 8.76 16.32
CA THR A 81 3.76 9.50 17.58
C THR A 81 4.33 8.57 18.66
N ASP A 82 5.21 9.06 19.53
CA ASP A 82 5.79 8.31 20.66
C ASP A 82 4.69 7.70 21.56
N TRP A 83 4.47 6.40 21.44
CA TRP A 83 3.40 5.67 22.11
C TRP A 83 3.87 4.89 23.34
N GLU A 84 5.07 5.16 23.84
CA GLU A 84 5.64 4.48 25.02
C GLU A 84 4.94 4.88 26.33
N GLU A 85 4.20 5.99 26.34
CA GLU A 85 3.46 6.41 27.53
C GLU A 85 2.08 5.73 27.61
N GLU A 86 1.72 5.26 28.82
CA GLU A 86 0.40 4.72 29.13
C GLU A 86 -0.70 5.73 28.80
N ARG A 87 -1.55 5.43 27.83
CA ARG A 87 -2.64 6.31 27.42
C ARG A 87 -3.71 6.38 28.50
N LYS A 88 -4.19 7.60 28.76
CA LYS A 88 -5.27 7.87 29.72
C LYS A 88 -6.59 8.24 29.08
N THR A 89 -6.60 8.49 27.76
CA THR A 89 -7.77 8.94 27.02
C THR A 89 -7.96 8.11 25.76
N ASP A 90 -9.20 8.00 25.30
CA ASP A 90 -9.55 7.34 24.03
C ASP A 90 -8.87 8.00 22.84
N VAL A 91 -8.51 7.18 21.85
CA VAL A 91 -8.19 7.67 20.50
C VAL A 91 -9.48 7.75 19.71
N SER A 92 -9.76 8.92 19.14
CA SER A 92 -10.91 9.13 18.27
C SER A 92 -10.46 9.33 16.82
N LEU A 93 -10.84 8.41 15.96
CA LEU A 93 -10.59 8.46 14.53
C LEU A 93 -11.76 9.15 13.81
N TYR A 94 -11.48 9.79 12.68
CA TYR A 94 -12.52 10.47 11.89
C TYR A 94 -13.51 9.47 11.28
N TYR A 95 -13.06 8.27 10.87
CA TYR A 95 -13.87 7.23 10.23
C TYR A 95 -13.28 5.83 10.46
N THR A 96 -14.10 4.82 10.25
CA THR A 96 -13.64 3.45 10.01
C THR A 96 -13.16 3.31 8.58
N GLN A 97 -12.28 2.36 8.30
CA GLN A 97 -11.71 2.22 6.98
C GLN A 97 -11.46 0.74 6.65
N LEU A 98 -11.74 0.39 5.41
CA LEU A 98 -11.36 -0.88 4.83
C LEU A 98 -10.62 -0.60 3.53
N VAL A 99 -9.43 -1.17 3.40
CA VAL A 99 -8.67 -1.19 2.16
C VAL A 99 -8.40 -2.65 1.81
N ASP A 100 -8.86 -3.06 0.64
CA ASP A 100 -8.67 -4.40 0.09
C ASP A 100 -8.07 -4.25 -1.31
N GLY A 101 -6.93 -4.87 -1.56
CA GLY A 101 -6.20 -4.68 -2.80
C GLY A 101 -5.52 -5.94 -3.30
N THR A 102 -5.46 -6.05 -4.62
CA THR A 102 -4.68 -7.07 -5.33
C THR A 102 -3.82 -6.37 -6.38
N GLU A 103 -2.55 -6.67 -6.37
CA GLU A 103 -1.58 -6.21 -7.37
C GLU A 103 -0.98 -7.40 -8.10
N THR A 104 -0.81 -7.26 -9.42
CA THR A 104 -0.11 -8.22 -10.24
C THR A 104 1.08 -7.54 -10.90
N ILE A 105 2.28 -8.00 -10.58
CA ILE A 105 3.54 -7.50 -11.13
C ILE A 105 4.06 -8.53 -12.14
N ARG A 106 4.34 -8.06 -13.36
CA ARG A 106 4.94 -8.89 -14.41
C ARG A 106 6.38 -8.51 -14.61
N LEU A 107 7.26 -9.47 -14.37
CA LEU A 107 8.70 -9.31 -14.56
C LEU A 107 9.10 -9.27 -16.04
N PRO A 108 10.22 -8.64 -16.40
CA PRO A 108 10.82 -8.72 -17.72
C PRO A 108 11.11 -10.17 -18.11
N LYS A 109 11.18 -10.43 -19.43
CA LYS A 109 11.53 -11.75 -19.94
C LYS A 109 12.89 -12.21 -19.42
N GLY A 110 12.95 -13.43 -18.91
CA GLY A 110 14.18 -14.03 -18.38
C GLY A 110 14.45 -13.72 -16.91
N TYR A 111 13.50 -13.11 -16.22
CA TYR A 111 13.56 -12.92 -14.76
C TYR A 111 12.43 -13.69 -14.06
N GLU A 112 12.74 -14.13 -12.84
CA GLU A 112 11.77 -14.78 -11.94
C GLU A 112 11.96 -14.25 -10.50
N VAL A 113 10.90 -14.24 -9.73
CA VAL A 113 10.96 -13.89 -8.31
C VAL A 113 11.58 -15.05 -7.54
N VAL A 114 12.61 -14.77 -6.77
CA VAL A 114 13.32 -15.77 -5.96
C VAL A 114 13.13 -15.57 -4.46
N GLU A 115 12.69 -14.39 -4.06
CA GLU A 115 12.43 -14.08 -2.66
C GLU A 115 11.14 -13.27 -2.54
N THR A 116 10.23 -13.79 -1.73
CA THR A 116 8.97 -13.14 -1.37
C THR A 116 8.89 -12.99 0.14
N PRO A 117 8.31 -11.89 0.64
CA PRO A 117 8.04 -11.72 2.06
C PRO A 117 7.19 -12.86 2.64
N ALA A 118 7.39 -13.13 3.93
CA ALA A 118 6.47 -14.00 4.67
C ALA A 118 5.08 -13.34 4.72
N SER A 119 4.02 -14.16 4.68
CA SER A 119 2.66 -13.67 4.87
C SER A 119 2.49 -13.09 6.28
N ALA A 120 1.69 -12.05 6.37
CA ALA A 120 1.33 -11.37 7.60
C ALA A 120 -0.15 -11.55 7.90
N GLU A 121 -0.49 -11.81 9.16
CA GLU A 121 -1.88 -11.89 9.62
C GLU A 121 -1.98 -11.43 11.08
N ILE A 122 -2.85 -10.47 11.33
CA ILE A 122 -3.20 -10.01 12.66
C ILE A 122 -4.67 -9.62 12.69
N ASP A 123 -5.37 -10.07 13.74
CA ASP A 123 -6.79 -9.75 13.96
C ASP A 123 -7.02 -9.28 15.40
N GLU A 124 -7.14 -7.97 15.58
CA GLU A 124 -7.38 -7.33 16.86
C GLU A 124 -8.80 -6.72 16.90
N THR A 125 -9.29 -6.40 18.11
CA THR A 125 -10.66 -5.90 18.30
C THR A 125 -10.96 -4.64 17.48
N TYR A 126 -9.99 -3.76 17.26
CA TYR A 126 -10.16 -2.46 16.63
C TYR A 126 -9.55 -2.34 15.24
N ALA A 127 -8.64 -3.24 14.89
CA ALA A 127 -8.05 -3.29 13.56
C ALA A 127 -7.63 -4.70 13.18
N SER A 128 -7.51 -4.97 11.89
CA SER A 128 -6.94 -6.21 11.37
C SER A 128 -6.12 -5.94 10.12
N PHE A 129 -5.18 -6.85 9.87
CA PHE A 129 -4.40 -6.84 8.65
C PHE A 129 -4.12 -8.25 8.17
N THR A 130 -4.19 -8.46 6.86
CA THR A 130 -3.69 -9.66 6.18
C THR A 130 -2.90 -9.25 4.95
N GLY A 131 -1.75 -9.88 4.74
CA GLY A 131 -0.91 -9.68 3.57
C GLY A 131 -0.28 -10.99 3.13
N TRP A 132 -0.29 -11.28 1.83
CA TRP A 132 0.41 -12.41 1.27
C TRP A 132 0.84 -12.15 -0.18
N SER A 133 1.82 -12.91 -0.63
CA SER A 133 2.31 -12.87 -2.00
C SER A 133 2.58 -14.27 -2.54
N GLU A 134 2.37 -14.45 -3.82
CA GLU A 134 2.62 -15.67 -4.54
C GLU A 134 3.34 -15.38 -5.86
N ALA A 135 4.46 -16.05 -6.09
CA ALA A 135 5.23 -15.96 -7.32
C ALA A 135 5.03 -17.20 -8.18
N SER A 136 4.76 -17.01 -9.46
CA SER A 136 4.65 -18.06 -10.45
C SER A 136 5.38 -17.66 -11.74
N GLY A 137 6.59 -18.15 -11.93
CA GLY A 137 7.46 -17.78 -13.03
C GLY A 137 7.74 -16.27 -13.05
N LYS A 138 7.26 -15.57 -14.08
CA LYS A 138 7.43 -14.10 -14.24
C LYS A 138 6.32 -13.26 -13.64
N GLU A 139 5.35 -13.86 -12.96
CA GLU A 139 4.20 -13.16 -12.38
C GLU A 139 4.28 -13.26 -10.85
N LEU A 140 4.13 -12.12 -10.19
CA LEU A 140 4.00 -12.00 -8.74
C LEU A 140 2.63 -11.40 -8.45
N VAL A 141 1.83 -12.12 -7.67
CA VAL A 141 0.54 -11.62 -7.17
C VAL A 141 0.68 -11.29 -5.70
N ILE A 142 0.27 -10.09 -5.33
CA ILE A 142 0.29 -9.58 -3.95
C ILE A 142 -1.15 -9.25 -3.57
N ARG A 143 -1.58 -9.68 -2.40
CA ARG A 143 -2.88 -9.30 -1.82
C ARG A 143 -2.69 -8.74 -0.43
N GLN A 144 -3.47 -7.72 -0.11
CA GLN A 144 -3.50 -7.15 1.24
C GLN A 144 -4.88 -6.64 1.57
N ARG A 145 -5.24 -6.77 2.85
CA ARG A 145 -6.47 -6.22 3.41
C ARG A 145 -6.16 -5.61 4.77
N ALA A 146 -6.44 -4.33 4.92
CA ALA A 146 -6.32 -3.59 6.17
C ALA A 146 -7.68 -3.04 6.58
N GLU A 147 -8.09 -3.23 7.82
CA GLU A 147 -9.38 -2.77 8.33
C GLU A 147 -9.22 -2.06 9.67
N VAL A 148 -9.81 -0.87 9.77
CA VAL A 148 -10.08 -0.18 11.01
C VAL A 148 -11.55 -0.34 11.36
N LYS A 149 -11.82 -1.17 12.35
CA LYS A 149 -13.16 -1.67 12.66
C LYS A 149 -14.01 -0.68 13.45
N ARG A 150 -13.37 0.19 14.27
CA ARG A 150 -14.06 1.12 15.17
C ARG A 150 -13.32 2.44 15.26
N ARG A 151 -14.08 3.53 15.40
CA ARG A 151 -13.56 4.90 15.45
C ARG A 151 -13.01 5.31 16.81
N GLN A 152 -13.56 4.77 17.90
CA GLN A 152 -13.19 5.14 19.27
C GLN A 152 -12.48 3.96 19.93
N ILE A 153 -11.22 4.16 20.26
CA ILE A 153 -10.30 3.13 20.76
C ILE A 153 -9.96 3.48 22.20
N PRO A 154 -10.46 2.73 23.19
CA PRO A 154 -10.14 2.94 24.61
C PRO A 154 -8.64 2.71 24.88
N PRO A 155 -8.07 3.32 25.93
CA PRO A 155 -6.66 3.15 26.30
C PRO A 155 -6.23 1.68 26.42
N LYS A 156 -7.04 0.85 27.03
CA LYS A 156 -6.76 -0.59 27.24
C LYS A 156 -6.70 -1.41 25.94
N GLU A 157 -7.36 -0.96 24.87
CA GLU A 157 -7.43 -1.65 23.57
C GLU A 157 -6.41 -1.07 22.56
N PHE A 158 -5.83 0.07 22.92
CA PHE A 158 -4.89 0.77 22.05
C PHE A 158 -3.64 -0.06 21.69
N PRO A 159 -3.04 -0.86 22.59
CA PRO A 159 -1.88 -1.70 22.23
C PRO A 159 -2.18 -2.70 21.09
N GLY A 160 -3.35 -3.34 21.09
CA GLY A 160 -3.77 -4.23 19.99
C GLY A 160 -3.96 -3.47 18.68
N PHE A 161 -4.65 -2.33 18.72
CA PHE A 161 -4.78 -1.45 17.55
C PHE A 161 -3.41 -1.04 16.98
N TYR A 162 -2.50 -0.59 17.85
CA TYR A 162 -1.16 -0.16 17.46
C TYR A 162 -0.35 -1.29 16.83
N LYS A 163 -0.41 -2.50 17.44
CA LYS A 163 0.24 -3.69 16.90
C LYS A 163 -0.25 -4.03 15.48
N ALA A 164 -1.56 -3.93 15.23
CA ALA A 164 -2.10 -4.14 13.89
C ALA A 164 -1.57 -3.10 12.88
N MET A 165 -1.42 -1.84 13.31
CA MET A 165 -0.85 -0.80 12.45
C MET A 165 0.66 -1.01 12.20
N GLN A 166 1.42 -1.46 13.20
CA GLN A 166 2.83 -1.82 13.01
C GLN A 166 3.01 -2.98 12.02
N GLU A 167 2.10 -3.94 12.01
CA GLU A 167 2.14 -5.05 11.04
C GLU A 167 1.95 -4.56 9.60
N VAL A 168 1.06 -3.59 9.39
CA VAL A 168 0.91 -2.96 8.07
C VAL A 168 2.17 -2.21 7.64
N ASP A 169 2.81 -1.47 8.55
CA ASP A 169 4.08 -0.76 8.26
C ASP A 169 5.19 -1.75 7.92
N THR A 170 5.33 -2.81 8.71
CA THR A 170 6.30 -3.88 8.48
C THR A 170 6.09 -4.54 7.12
N TRP A 171 4.84 -4.80 6.74
CA TRP A 171 4.48 -5.34 5.44
C TRP A 171 4.83 -4.37 4.31
N ALA A 172 4.53 -3.09 4.46
CA ALA A 172 4.80 -2.07 3.45
C ALA A 172 6.30 -1.89 3.16
N ASP A 173 7.16 -2.18 4.12
CA ASP A 173 8.61 -2.07 3.99
C ASP A 173 9.28 -3.27 3.34
N GLN A 174 8.53 -4.35 3.08
CA GLN A 174 9.07 -5.56 2.47
C GLN A 174 9.61 -5.32 1.06
N VAL A 175 10.65 -6.07 0.71
CA VAL A 175 11.34 -6.01 -0.58
C VAL A 175 11.19 -7.35 -1.28
N PHE A 176 10.95 -7.32 -2.57
CA PHE A 176 10.95 -8.47 -3.46
C PHE A 176 12.26 -8.52 -4.24
N ARG A 177 12.79 -9.72 -4.45
CA ARG A 177 13.98 -9.93 -5.25
C ARG A 177 13.67 -10.79 -6.46
N ALA A 178 14.14 -10.32 -7.61
CA ALA A 178 14.06 -11.07 -8.86
C ALA A 178 15.46 -11.27 -9.43
N THR A 179 15.74 -12.48 -9.91
CA THR A 179 17.01 -12.84 -10.56
C THR A 179 16.79 -13.30 -11.99
N LYS A 180 17.85 -13.33 -12.78
CA LYS A 180 17.79 -13.99 -14.09
C LYS A 180 17.53 -15.47 -13.88
N GLY A 181 16.41 -15.95 -14.43
CA GLY A 181 16.13 -17.39 -14.48
C GLY A 181 17.25 -18.08 -15.23
N GLY A 182 17.79 -19.16 -14.66
CA GLY A 182 18.76 -19.98 -15.36
C GLY A 182 18.16 -20.47 -16.67
N ALA A 183 18.85 -20.28 -17.77
CA ALA A 183 18.47 -20.90 -19.05
C ALA A 183 18.50 -22.41 -18.84
N SER A 184 17.30 -23.02 -18.71
CA SER A 184 17.12 -24.46 -18.78
C SER A 184 17.06 -24.89 -20.24
#